data_5f018d5d68ca57ebac825d12f577242a
#
_entry.id   5f018d5d68ca57ebac825d12f577242a
#
_cell.length_a   1.000
_cell.length_b   1.000
_cell.length_c   1.000
_cell.angle_alpha   90.00
_cell.angle_beta   90.00
_cell.angle_gamma   90.00
#
_symmetry.space_group_name_H-M   'P 1'
#
loop_
_entity.id
_entity.type
_entity.pdbx_description
1 polymer ?
#
loop_
_entity_poly.entity_id
_entity_poly.type
_entity_poly.pdbx_seq_one_letter_code
_entity_poly.pdbx_strand_id
1 'polypeptide(L)'
;MLALWILFLLGMSTLGLVLFAAFSNKKAAQYLPPSGTFAQLGTTKLHYVDQGQGPVIVMVHGLAGNLHNFTYGLASPLAKNYRVICVDRPGCGYSERPGYADSSLEAQADTLALLLDHLAIESAVFVGHSLGGAISLAMAQRHPEKVKALALIAPLTHLPDGPAPVFKPLDIASPVVRLLLGWTLAVPGTIYRMNASLKVIFGPEKAPADFALRGGGILALKPKTFITASSDLQQAKSSMPSIEEGYAGMTTPTSVLFGREDRVLSCKQNGEDMTDRIQGLQLTLVSGGHMLPVTQIEQSLQFVETVAGKATGLAS
;
A
#
# COMPACT_ATOMS: atom_id res chain seq x y z
N MET A 1 -28.68 -39.64 9.53
CA MET A 1 -29.54 -38.51 9.89
C MET A 1 -28.73 -37.36 10.51
N LEU A 2 -28.03 -37.55 11.67
CA LEU A 2 -27.26 -36.49 12.34
C LEU A 2 -26.20 -35.83 11.43
N ALA A 3 -25.40 -36.64 10.70
CA ALA A 3 -24.37 -36.14 9.78
C ALA A 3 -24.95 -35.25 8.66
N LEU A 4 -26.11 -35.59 8.11
CA LEU A 4 -26.79 -34.80 7.09
C LEU A 4 -27.28 -33.45 7.65
N TRP A 5 -27.76 -33.42 8.89
CA TRP A 5 -28.14 -32.19 9.56
C TRP A 5 -26.94 -31.30 9.85
N ILE A 6 -25.81 -31.86 10.28
CA ILE A 6 -24.55 -31.12 10.49
C ILE A 6 -24.08 -30.50 9.17
N LEU A 7 -24.04 -31.29 8.09
CA LEU A 7 -23.65 -30.79 6.76
C LEU A 7 -24.60 -29.69 6.25
N PHE A 8 -25.90 -29.84 6.48
CA PHE A 8 -26.89 -28.83 6.11
C PHE A 8 -26.65 -27.52 6.90
N LEU A 9 -26.46 -27.59 8.21
CA LEU A 9 -26.19 -26.40 9.04
C LEU A 9 -24.86 -25.72 8.67
N LEU A 10 -23.81 -26.48 8.39
CA LEU A 10 -22.54 -25.95 7.90
C LEU A 10 -22.70 -25.24 6.55
N GLY A 11 -23.46 -25.85 5.63
CA GLY A 11 -23.78 -25.26 4.32
C GLY A 11 -24.54 -23.94 4.45
N MET A 12 -25.59 -23.92 5.29
CA MET A 12 -26.38 -22.71 5.56
C MET A 12 -25.52 -21.59 6.21
N SER A 13 -24.66 -21.95 7.17
CA SER A 13 -23.76 -21.00 7.80
C SER A 13 -22.75 -20.42 6.81
N THR A 14 -22.17 -21.25 5.96
CA THR A 14 -21.23 -20.82 4.91
C THR A 14 -21.93 -19.90 3.90
N LEU A 15 -23.14 -20.26 3.45
CA LEU A 15 -23.95 -19.40 2.58
C LEU A 15 -24.22 -18.03 3.22
N GLY A 16 -24.60 -18.01 4.50
CA GLY A 16 -24.83 -16.78 5.25
C GLY A 16 -23.58 -15.87 5.29
N LEU A 17 -22.41 -16.46 5.51
CA LEU A 17 -21.12 -15.72 5.51
C LEU A 17 -20.81 -15.14 4.12
N VAL A 18 -21.01 -15.92 3.05
CA VAL A 18 -20.78 -15.46 1.67
C VAL A 18 -21.73 -14.31 1.31
N LEU A 19 -23.01 -14.43 1.66
CA LEU A 19 -24.00 -13.36 1.43
C LEU A 19 -23.66 -12.10 2.23
N PHE A 20 -23.21 -12.25 3.46
CA PHE A 20 -22.73 -11.13 4.29
C PHE A 20 -21.52 -10.44 3.67
N ALA A 21 -20.54 -11.22 3.19
CA ALA A 21 -19.37 -10.68 2.50
C ALA A 21 -19.74 -9.94 1.20
N ALA A 22 -20.66 -10.50 0.40
CA ALA A 22 -21.18 -9.85 -0.80
C ALA A 22 -21.94 -8.55 -0.49
N PHE A 23 -22.77 -8.55 0.56
CA PHE A 23 -23.47 -7.36 1.04
C PHE A 23 -22.46 -6.27 1.49
N SER A 24 -21.45 -6.65 2.29
CA SER A 24 -20.41 -5.73 2.77
C SER A 24 -19.61 -5.13 1.61
N ASN A 25 -19.24 -5.94 0.61
CA ASN A 25 -18.58 -5.48 -0.61
C ASN A 25 -19.42 -4.42 -1.35
N LYS A 26 -20.73 -4.69 -1.53
CA LYS A 26 -21.65 -3.75 -2.17
C LYS A 26 -21.79 -2.46 -1.38
N LYS A 27 -21.92 -2.56 -0.05
CA LYS A 27 -22.03 -1.39 0.83
C LYS A 27 -20.77 -0.55 0.83
N ALA A 28 -19.59 -1.17 0.94
CA ALA A 28 -18.32 -0.44 0.86
C ALA A 28 -18.20 0.35 -0.46
N ALA A 29 -18.58 -0.26 -1.60
CA ALA A 29 -18.57 0.41 -2.89
C ALA A 29 -19.64 1.52 -3.03
N GLN A 30 -20.76 1.42 -2.31
CA GLN A 30 -21.78 2.48 -2.28
C GLN A 30 -21.34 3.69 -1.44
N TYR A 31 -20.70 3.45 -0.28
CA TYR A 31 -20.25 4.53 0.60
C TYR A 31 -19.00 5.22 0.09
N LEU A 32 -18.13 4.51 -0.59
CA LEU A 32 -16.91 5.05 -1.18
C LEU A 32 -16.76 4.50 -2.61
N PRO A 33 -17.45 5.09 -3.60
CA PRO A 33 -17.29 4.70 -5.01
C PRO A 33 -15.89 5.07 -5.54
N PRO A 34 -15.44 4.47 -6.66
CA PRO A 34 -14.17 4.84 -7.27
C PRO A 34 -14.16 6.32 -7.67
N SER A 35 -13.10 7.02 -7.28
CA SER A 35 -12.85 8.42 -7.64
C SER A 35 -11.62 8.46 -8.55
N GLY A 36 -11.69 8.93 -9.74
CA GLY A 36 -10.55 8.94 -10.65
C GLY A 36 -10.80 8.13 -11.91
N THR A 37 -9.75 7.55 -12.47
CA THR A 37 -9.82 6.89 -13.76
C THR A 37 -9.14 5.52 -13.74
N PHE A 38 -9.26 4.78 -14.84
CA PHE A 38 -8.71 3.44 -14.99
C PHE A 38 -7.82 3.36 -16.22
N ALA A 39 -6.66 2.70 -16.09
CA ALA A 39 -5.80 2.32 -17.19
C ALA A 39 -5.83 0.80 -17.39
N GLN A 40 -5.97 0.33 -18.64
CA GLN A 40 -5.80 -1.08 -18.96
C GLN A 40 -4.34 -1.33 -19.30
N LEU A 41 -3.62 -2.02 -18.43
CA LEU A 41 -2.18 -2.31 -18.51
C LEU A 41 -1.99 -3.81 -18.64
N GLY A 42 -1.92 -4.31 -19.87
CA GLY A 42 -1.95 -5.74 -20.12
C GLY A 42 -3.22 -6.38 -19.56
N THR A 43 -3.07 -7.35 -18.65
CA THR A 43 -4.21 -8.03 -17.98
C THR A 43 -4.69 -7.29 -16.71
N THR A 44 -3.96 -6.29 -16.25
CA THR A 44 -4.29 -5.50 -15.06
C THR A 44 -5.09 -4.26 -15.44
N LYS A 45 -6.20 -4.02 -14.74
CA LYS A 45 -6.93 -2.76 -14.81
C LYS A 45 -6.59 -1.94 -13.58
N LEU A 46 -5.79 -0.90 -13.74
CA LEU A 46 -5.28 -0.07 -12.66
C LEU A 46 -6.18 1.15 -12.46
N HIS A 47 -6.63 1.37 -11.22
CA HIS A 47 -7.35 2.56 -10.78
C HIS A 47 -6.36 3.58 -10.21
N TYR A 48 -6.49 4.85 -10.61
CA TYR A 48 -5.66 5.92 -10.11
C TYR A 48 -6.39 7.26 -10.12
N VAL A 49 -5.92 8.19 -9.30
CA VAL A 49 -6.31 9.60 -9.29
C VAL A 49 -5.13 10.40 -9.83
N ASP A 50 -5.37 11.26 -10.80
CA ASP A 50 -4.38 12.12 -11.46
C ASP A 50 -4.84 13.57 -11.31
N GLN A 51 -4.05 14.41 -10.66
CA GLN A 51 -4.42 15.79 -10.37
C GLN A 51 -3.21 16.72 -10.37
N GLY A 52 -3.44 18.01 -10.68
CA GLY A 52 -2.39 18.99 -10.79
C GLY A 52 -1.64 18.93 -12.12
N GLN A 53 -0.61 19.77 -12.24
CA GLN A 53 0.28 19.88 -13.40
C GLN A 53 1.71 20.14 -12.96
N GLY A 54 2.69 19.88 -13.83
CA GLY A 54 4.11 20.07 -13.53
C GLY A 54 4.88 18.77 -13.37
N PRO A 55 5.99 18.76 -12.63
CA PRO A 55 6.77 17.54 -12.38
C PRO A 55 5.91 16.47 -11.70
N VAL A 56 6.16 15.21 -12.08
CA VAL A 56 5.28 14.11 -11.68
C VAL A 56 5.71 13.49 -10.36
N ILE A 57 4.73 13.25 -9.49
CA ILE A 57 4.84 12.46 -8.26
C ILE A 57 3.88 11.27 -8.37
N VAL A 58 4.38 10.06 -8.20
CA VAL A 58 3.57 8.82 -8.10
C VAL A 58 3.54 8.33 -6.66
N MET A 59 2.33 8.12 -6.12
CA MET A 59 2.13 7.69 -4.73
C MET A 59 1.65 6.25 -4.65
N VAL A 60 2.41 5.40 -3.92
CA VAL A 60 2.22 3.95 -3.83
C VAL A 60 1.94 3.56 -2.37
N HIS A 61 0.72 3.11 -2.08
CA HIS A 61 0.26 2.78 -0.73
C HIS A 61 0.78 1.44 -0.20
N GLY A 62 0.62 1.22 1.12
CA GLY A 62 1.07 0.02 1.83
C GLY A 62 0.13 -1.18 1.73
N LEU A 63 0.44 -2.21 2.52
CA LEU A 63 -0.33 -3.46 2.63
C LEU A 63 -1.76 -3.16 3.10
N ALA A 64 -2.74 -3.80 2.47
CA ALA A 64 -4.19 -3.60 2.73
C ALA A 64 -4.67 -2.14 2.61
N GLY A 65 -3.83 -1.21 2.12
CA GLY A 65 -4.16 0.17 1.85
C GLY A 65 -4.84 0.39 0.50
N ASN A 66 -5.02 1.65 0.17
CA ASN A 66 -5.54 2.13 -1.11
C ASN A 66 -5.10 3.58 -1.33
N LEU A 67 -5.36 4.14 -2.51
CA LEU A 67 -4.94 5.50 -2.88
C LEU A 67 -5.48 6.58 -1.92
N HIS A 68 -6.58 6.33 -1.21
CA HIS A 68 -7.14 7.29 -0.28
C HIS A 68 -6.22 7.55 0.94
N ASN A 69 -5.24 6.68 1.21
CA ASN A 69 -4.26 6.98 2.23
C ASN A 69 -3.45 8.25 1.90
N PHE A 70 -3.29 8.58 0.62
CA PHE A 70 -2.61 9.80 0.15
C PHE A 70 -3.58 10.93 -0.19
N THR A 71 -4.73 10.63 -0.80
CA THR A 71 -5.72 11.66 -1.10
C THR A 71 -6.36 12.23 0.17
N TYR A 72 -6.18 11.56 1.31
CA TYR A 72 -6.62 12.02 2.63
C TYR A 72 -6.07 13.41 2.98
N GLY A 73 -4.78 13.66 2.73
CA GLY A 73 -4.15 14.91 3.13
C GLY A 73 -2.97 15.37 2.27
N LEU A 74 -2.35 14.51 1.46
CA LEU A 74 -1.11 14.84 0.75
C LEU A 74 -1.35 15.27 -0.70
N ALA A 75 -2.23 14.58 -1.40
CA ALA A 75 -2.34 14.73 -2.86
C ALA A 75 -2.77 16.16 -3.27
N SER A 76 -3.83 16.71 -2.66
CA SER A 76 -4.35 18.02 -3.06
C SER A 76 -3.39 19.20 -2.77
N PRO A 77 -2.71 19.28 -1.62
CA PRO A 77 -1.68 20.30 -1.42
C PRO A 77 -0.54 20.21 -2.43
N LEU A 78 0.00 19.01 -2.68
CA LEU A 78 1.07 18.79 -3.65
C LEU A 78 0.65 19.09 -5.08
N ALA A 79 -0.62 18.87 -5.43
CA ALA A 79 -1.16 19.15 -6.76
C ALA A 79 -1.17 20.63 -7.14
N LYS A 80 -0.83 21.55 -6.24
CA LYS A 80 -0.64 22.97 -6.55
C LYS A 80 0.61 23.19 -7.41
N ASN A 81 1.66 22.38 -7.21
CA ASN A 81 2.96 22.55 -7.86
C ASN A 81 3.42 21.34 -8.66
N TYR A 82 2.76 20.19 -8.50
CA TYR A 82 3.13 18.91 -9.09
C TYR A 82 1.92 18.24 -9.76
N ARG A 83 2.18 17.39 -10.75
CA ARG A 83 1.19 16.41 -11.21
C ARG A 83 1.27 15.19 -10.30
N VAL A 84 0.23 14.95 -9.50
CA VAL A 84 0.19 13.91 -8.47
C VAL A 84 -0.67 12.75 -8.92
N ILE A 85 -0.09 11.57 -9.00
CA ILE A 85 -0.76 10.32 -9.37
C ILE A 85 -0.79 9.41 -8.16
N CYS A 86 -1.97 9.24 -7.56
CA CYS A 86 -2.18 8.26 -6.49
C CYS A 86 -2.73 6.98 -7.10
N VAL A 87 -2.07 5.86 -6.89
CA VAL A 87 -2.49 4.57 -7.49
C VAL A 87 -3.11 3.65 -6.45
N ASP A 88 -4.15 2.93 -6.83
CA ASP A 88 -4.51 1.68 -6.18
C ASP A 88 -3.61 0.60 -6.77
N ARG A 89 -2.75 -0.03 -5.95
CA ARG A 89 -1.84 -1.09 -6.42
C ARG A 89 -2.63 -2.25 -7.07
N PRO A 90 -2.03 -3.04 -7.97
CA PRO A 90 -2.72 -4.16 -8.62
C PRO A 90 -3.47 -5.06 -7.64
N GLY A 91 -4.78 -5.20 -7.82
CA GLY A 91 -5.67 -5.96 -6.93
C GLY A 91 -6.18 -5.22 -5.69
N CYS A 92 -5.60 -4.07 -5.33
CA CYS A 92 -6.04 -3.24 -4.20
C CYS A 92 -7.13 -2.24 -4.60
N GLY A 93 -7.81 -1.67 -3.63
CA GLY A 93 -8.82 -0.63 -3.83
C GLY A 93 -9.83 -0.99 -4.94
N TYR A 94 -9.77 -0.26 -6.04
CA TYR A 94 -10.57 -0.52 -7.24
C TYR A 94 -9.76 -1.09 -8.41
N SER A 95 -8.44 -1.22 -8.28
CA SER A 95 -7.63 -1.93 -9.28
C SER A 95 -7.94 -3.41 -9.34
N GLU A 96 -7.88 -3.99 -10.52
CA GLU A 96 -8.09 -5.42 -10.75
C GLU A 96 -6.77 -6.09 -11.12
N ARG A 97 -6.56 -7.30 -10.60
CA ARG A 97 -5.46 -8.19 -10.95
C ARG A 97 -6.02 -9.59 -11.09
N PRO A 98 -5.87 -10.27 -12.23
CA PRO A 98 -6.28 -11.66 -12.37
C PRO A 98 -5.60 -12.54 -11.32
N GLY A 99 -6.32 -13.56 -10.82
CA GLY A 99 -5.80 -14.42 -9.76
C GLY A 99 -4.57 -15.27 -10.15
N TYR A 100 -4.33 -15.44 -11.44
CA TYR A 100 -3.15 -16.11 -11.99
C TYR A 100 -1.98 -15.14 -12.29
N ALA A 101 -2.22 -13.82 -12.24
CA ALA A 101 -1.17 -12.84 -12.52
C ALA A 101 -0.17 -12.81 -11.35
N ASP A 102 1.08 -12.60 -11.70
CA ASP A 102 2.15 -12.41 -10.74
C ASP A 102 1.84 -11.22 -9.81
N SER A 103 2.04 -11.43 -8.53
CA SER A 103 1.82 -10.42 -7.50
C SER A 103 3.10 -10.06 -6.73
N SER A 104 4.26 -10.48 -7.25
CA SER A 104 5.57 -10.09 -6.73
C SER A 104 5.71 -8.57 -6.67
N LEU A 105 6.61 -8.08 -5.83
CA LEU A 105 6.87 -6.64 -5.74
C LEU A 105 7.44 -6.11 -7.04
N GLU A 106 8.24 -6.94 -7.71
CA GLU A 106 8.81 -6.68 -9.03
C GLU A 106 7.73 -6.52 -10.10
N ALA A 107 6.75 -7.44 -10.17
CA ALA A 107 5.65 -7.34 -11.12
C ALA A 107 4.75 -6.12 -10.86
N GLN A 108 4.60 -5.72 -9.58
CA GLN A 108 3.90 -4.50 -9.24
C GLN A 108 4.69 -3.26 -9.67
N ALA A 109 6.02 -3.27 -9.54
CA ALA A 109 6.90 -2.22 -10.08
C ALA A 109 6.80 -2.12 -11.61
N ASP A 110 6.85 -3.26 -12.32
CA ASP A 110 6.66 -3.30 -13.77
C ASP A 110 5.30 -2.72 -14.20
N THR A 111 4.23 -2.97 -13.41
CA THR A 111 2.91 -2.38 -13.66
C THR A 111 2.93 -0.85 -13.51
N LEU A 112 3.69 -0.31 -12.55
CA LEU A 112 3.86 1.13 -12.42
C LEU A 112 4.66 1.74 -13.58
N ALA A 113 5.67 1.02 -14.08
CA ALA A 113 6.39 1.44 -15.31
C ALA A 113 5.45 1.50 -16.52
N LEU A 114 4.60 0.49 -16.71
CA LEU A 114 3.57 0.49 -17.75
C LEU A 114 2.56 1.64 -17.58
N LEU A 115 2.22 2.03 -16.33
CA LEU A 115 1.36 3.19 -16.08
C LEU A 115 2.04 4.48 -16.57
N LEU A 116 3.33 4.67 -16.28
CA LEU A 116 4.06 5.84 -16.75
C LEU A 116 4.07 5.90 -18.28
N ASP A 117 4.33 4.77 -18.96
CA ASP A 117 4.30 4.68 -20.42
C ASP A 117 2.90 5.01 -20.98
N HIS A 118 1.85 4.46 -20.37
CA HIS A 118 0.45 4.74 -20.74
C HIS A 118 0.11 6.23 -20.64
N LEU A 119 0.67 6.93 -19.64
CA LEU A 119 0.45 8.35 -19.40
C LEU A 119 1.45 9.26 -20.12
N ALA A 120 2.32 8.70 -20.97
CA ALA A 120 3.42 9.41 -21.64
C ALA A 120 4.32 10.19 -20.66
N ILE A 121 4.66 9.57 -19.52
CA ILE A 121 5.52 10.12 -18.47
C ILE A 121 6.87 9.41 -18.56
N GLU A 122 7.92 10.17 -18.84
CA GLU A 122 9.28 9.62 -18.92
C GLU A 122 9.79 9.19 -17.55
N SER A 123 9.63 10.04 -16.53
CA SER A 123 10.13 9.77 -15.20
C SER A 123 9.39 10.57 -14.13
N ALA A 124 9.38 10.04 -12.89
CA ALA A 124 8.66 10.61 -11.76
C ALA A 124 9.43 10.49 -10.45
N VAL A 125 9.06 11.28 -9.45
CA VAL A 125 9.39 11.02 -8.05
C VAL A 125 8.39 10.01 -7.50
N PHE A 126 8.88 8.95 -6.88
CA PHE A 126 8.02 7.94 -6.26
C PHE A 126 7.92 8.16 -4.74
N VAL A 127 6.69 8.27 -4.27
CA VAL A 127 6.35 8.34 -2.84
C VAL A 127 5.78 6.98 -2.43
N GLY A 128 6.56 6.19 -1.70
CA GLY A 128 6.16 4.86 -1.26
C GLY A 128 5.88 4.81 0.24
N HIS A 129 4.71 4.35 0.65
CA HIS A 129 4.39 4.11 2.06
C HIS A 129 4.42 2.61 2.39
N SER A 130 5.12 2.22 3.45
CA SER A 130 5.14 0.84 3.94
C SER A 130 5.54 -0.16 2.84
N LEU A 131 4.72 -1.16 2.50
CA LEU A 131 4.93 -2.07 1.36
C LEU A 131 5.07 -1.32 0.02
N GLY A 132 4.41 -0.18 -0.16
CA GLY A 132 4.61 0.69 -1.31
C GLY A 132 6.03 1.24 -1.41
N GLY A 133 6.73 1.36 -0.27
CA GLY A 133 8.15 1.68 -0.23
C GLY A 133 9.00 0.58 -0.85
N ALA A 134 8.77 -0.70 -0.50
CA ALA A 134 9.44 -1.84 -1.11
C ALA A 134 9.22 -1.92 -2.64
N ILE A 135 7.99 -1.65 -3.09
CA ILE A 135 7.66 -1.61 -4.53
C ILE A 135 8.37 -0.43 -5.21
N SER A 136 8.48 0.71 -4.55
CA SER A 136 9.21 1.87 -5.09
C SER A 136 10.71 1.61 -5.16
N LEU A 137 11.29 0.86 -4.21
CA LEU A 137 12.67 0.39 -4.27
C LEU A 137 12.87 -0.58 -5.44
N ALA A 138 11.96 -1.56 -5.60
CA ALA A 138 11.98 -2.45 -6.76
C ALA A 138 11.86 -1.66 -8.08
N MET A 139 11.03 -0.61 -8.13
CA MET A 139 10.89 0.26 -9.30
C MET A 139 12.22 0.97 -9.65
N ALA A 140 12.93 1.50 -8.64
CA ALA A 140 14.21 2.17 -8.85
C ALA A 140 15.32 1.20 -9.30
N GLN A 141 15.27 -0.06 -8.90
CA GLN A 141 16.23 -1.10 -9.33
C GLN A 141 15.96 -1.61 -10.73
N ARG A 142 14.68 -1.78 -11.11
CA ARG A 142 14.27 -2.38 -12.39
C ARG A 142 14.13 -1.37 -13.51
N HIS A 143 13.72 -0.15 -13.18
CA HIS A 143 13.44 0.94 -14.11
C HIS A 143 14.08 2.26 -13.63
N PRO A 144 15.42 2.28 -13.39
CA PRO A 144 16.10 3.46 -12.81
C PRO A 144 15.90 4.72 -13.65
N GLU A 145 15.76 4.59 -14.97
CA GLU A 145 15.51 5.70 -15.90
C GLU A 145 14.15 6.37 -15.68
N LYS A 146 13.19 5.65 -15.09
CA LYS A 146 11.83 6.15 -14.78
C LYS A 146 11.71 6.76 -13.39
N VAL A 147 12.75 6.68 -12.55
CA VAL A 147 12.70 7.13 -11.14
C VAL A 147 13.69 8.26 -10.92
N LYS A 148 13.17 9.49 -10.76
CA LYS A 148 13.98 10.69 -10.45
C LYS A 148 14.53 10.67 -9.03
N ALA A 149 13.69 10.28 -8.09
CA ALA A 149 14.02 10.13 -6.67
C ALA A 149 12.97 9.29 -5.95
N LEU A 150 13.36 8.77 -4.80
CA LEU A 150 12.47 8.07 -3.86
C LEU A 150 12.24 8.92 -2.60
N ALA A 151 10.97 9.17 -2.27
CA ALA A 151 10.52 9.75 -1.01
C ALA A 151 9.72 8.68 -0.25
N LEU A 152 10.38 7.93 0.61
CA LEU A 152 9.81 6.76 1.26
C LEU A 152 9.31 7.12 2.67
N ILE A 153 8.05 6.83 2.96
CA ILE A 153 7.41 7.11 4.25
C ILE A 153 7.17 5.80 4.99
N ALA A 154 7.80 5.60 6.14
CA ALA A 154 7.75 4.38 6.93
C ALA A 154 7.85 3.11 6.05
N PRO A 155 8.86 3.02 5.13
CA PRO A 155 8.91 1.97 4.13
C PRO A 155 9.19 0.60 4.74
N LEU A 156 8.69 -0.47 4.10
CA LEU A 156 9.22 -1.81 4.27
C LEU A 156 10.51 -1.90 3.44
N THR A 157 11.63 -2.04 4.11
CA THR A 157 12.96 -2.19 3.49
C THR A 157 13.65 -3.47 3.93
N HIS A 158 13.11 -4.10 4.95
CA HIS A 158 13.62 -5.32 5.56
C HIS A 158 12.49 -6.20 6.03
N LEU A 159 12.58 -7.50 5.75
CA LEU A 159 11.59 -8.43 6.31
C LEU A 159 11.83 -8.57 7.81
N PRO A 160 10.82 -8.32 8.64
CA PRO A 160 10.90 -8.70 10.05
C PRO A 160 10.91 -10.23 10.18
N ASP A 161 11.38 -10.78 11.30
CA ASP A 161 11.40 -12.21 11.61
C ASP A 161 10.00 -12.88 11.56
N GLY A 162 8.96 -12.10 11.32
CA GLY A 162 7.58 -12.50 11.09
C GLY A 162 6.67 -11.29 10.93
N PRO A 163 5.47 -11.48 10.36
CA PRO A 163 4.54 -10.36 10.19
C PRO A 163 4.13 -9.78 11.53
N ALA A 164 4.01 -8.44 11.58
CA ALA A 164 3.46 -7.77 12.76
C ALA A 164 2.14 -8.45 13.20
N PRO A 165 1.86 -8.54 14.51
CA PRO A 165 0.71 -9.31 15.02
C PRO A 165 -0.63 -8.95 14.37
N VAL A 166 -0.78 -7.69 13.92
CA VAL A 166 -1.96 -7.21 13.20
C VAL A 166 -2.14 -7.89 11.83
N PHE A 167 -1.06 -8.33 11.19
CA PHE A 167 -1.06 -8.96 9.88
C PHE A 167 -0.99 -10.50 9.91
N LYS A 168 -0.83 -11.13 11.10
CA LYS A 168 -0.85 -12.60 11.21
C LYS A 168 -2.05 -13.28 10.53
N PRO A 169 -3.29 -12.74 10.58
CA PRO A 169 -4.41 -13.35 9.87
C PRO A 169 -4.28 -13.36 8.34
N LEU A 170 -3.37 -12.54 7.79
CA LEU A 170 -3.08 -12.49 6.36
C LEU A 170 -2.01 -13.51 5.94
N ASP A 171 -1.32 -14.14 6.89
CA ASP A 171 -0.23 -15.09 6.61
C ASP A 171 -0.76 -16.45 6.17
N ILE A 172 -1.31 -16.50 4.95
CA ILE A 172 -1.95 -17.67 4.37
C ILE A 172 -1.28 -18.00 3.04
N ALA A 173 -0.52 -19.09 3.01
CA ALA A 173 0.21 -19.51 1.82
C ALA A 173 -0.72 -20.03 0.70
N SER A 174 -1.75 -20.81 1.05
CA SER A 174 -2.65 -21.43 0.07
C SER A 174 -3.59 -20.43 -0.59
N PRO A 175 -3.57 -20.25 -1.92
CA PRO A 175 -4.51 -19.37 -2.62
C PRO A 175 -5.97 -19.79 -2.46
N VAL A 176 -6.24 -21.10 -2.39
CA VAL A 176 -7.59 -21.65 -2.20
C VAL A 176 -8.13 -21.30 -0.82
N VAL A 177 -7.32 -21.53 0.23
CA VAL A 177 -7.69 -21.17 1.60
C VAL A 177 -7.91 -19.67 1.72
N ARG A 178 -7.05 -18.87 1.11
CA ARG A 178 -7.17 -17.40 1.06
C ARG A 178 -8.47 -16.96 0.41
N LEU A 179 -8.85 -17.58 -0.71
CA LEU A 179 -10.10 -17.29 -1.40
C LEU A 179 -11.32 -17.65 -0.54
N LEU A 180 -11.34 -18.85 0.04
CA LEU A 180 -12.41 -19.33 0.91
C LEU A 180 -12.58 -18.41 2.13
N LEU A 181 -11.48 -18.10 2.83
CA LEU A 181 -11.53 -17.21 3.99
C LEU A 181 -11.95 -15.79 3.59
N GLY A 182 -11.48 -15.29 2.46
CA GLY A 182 -11.86 -13.96 1.96
C GLY A 182 -13.37 -13.80 1.80
N TRP A 183 -14.04 -14.83 1.26
CA TRP A 183 -15.48 -14.82 1.04
C TRP A 183 -16.32 -15.30 2.23
N THR A 184 -15.71 -15.72 3.33
CA THR A 184 -16.42 -16.22 4.51
C THR A 184 -16.05 -15.43 5.77
N LEU A 185 -14.94 -15.75 6.41
CA LEU A 185 -14.56 -15.27 7.73
C LEU A 185 -13.80 -13.93 7.74
N ALA A 186 -13.26 -13.49 6.60
CA ALA A 186 -12.40 -12.30 6.56
C ALA A 186 -13.16 -11.03 6.95
N VAL A 187 -14.37 -10.80 6.41
CA VAL A 187 -15.14 -9.59 6.72
C VAL A 187 -15.58 -9.54 8.17
N PRO A 188 -16.27 -10.56 8.75
CA PRO A 188 -16.60 -10.54 10.17
C PRO A 188 -15.35 -10.49 11.06
N GLY A 189 -14.27 -11.16 10.70
CA GLY A 189 -13.00 -11.10 11.42
C GLY A 189 -12.36 -9.69 11.40
N THR A 190 -12.42 -8.99 10.28
CA THR A 190 -11.96 -7.60 10.15
C THR A 190 -12.79 -6.68 11.05
N ILE A 191 -14.12 -6.81 11.04
CA ILE A 191 -14.99 -6.01 11.90
C ILE A 191 -14.68 -6.26 13.38
N TYR A 192 -14.57 -7.53 13.78
CA TYR A 192 -14.26 -7.91 15.17
C TYR A 192 -12.93 -7.33 15.66
N ARG A 193 -11.89 -7.36 14.80
CA ARG A 193 -10.52 -6.92 15.15
C ARG A 193 -10.24 -5.45 14.87
N MET A 194 -11.18 -4.73 14.27
CA MET A 194 -10.96 -3.36 13.76
C MET A 194 -10.32 -2.44 14.78
N ASN A 195 -10.89 -2.32 15.97
CA ASN A 195 -10.37 -1.40 17.01
C ASN A 195 -8.95 -1.77 17.45
N ALA A 196 -8.65 -3.07 17.59
CA ALA A 196 -7.32 -3.53 17.96
C ALA A 196 -6.31 -3.26 16.82
N SER A 197 -6.70 -3.50 15.58
CA SER A 197 -5.87 -3.23 14.40
C SER A 197 -5.56 -1.75 14.24
N LEU A 198 -6.57 -0.88 14.38
CA LEU A 198 -6.37 0.57 14.30
C LEU A 198 -5.43 1.09 15.39
N LYS A 199 -5.49 0.56 16.62
CA LYS A 199 -4.56 0.93 17.69
C LYS A 199 -3.10 0.57 17.40
N VAL A 200 -2.85 -0.49 16.65
CA VAL A 200 -1.50 -0.87 16.24
C VAL A 200 -1.05 -0.01 15.05
N ILE A 201 -1.88 0.06 14.01
CA ILE A 201 -1.54 0.71 12.73
C ILE A 201 -1.36 2.22 12.90
N PHE A 202 -2.19 2.87 13.71
CA PHE A 202 -2.13 4.30 13.95
C PHE A 202 -1.33 4.70 15.21
N GLY A 203 -1.05 3.73 16.09
CA GLY A 203 -0.35 4.07 17.34
C GLY A 203 1.04 4.67 17.12
N PRO A 204 1.43 5.68 17.96
CA PRO A 204 0.79 6.13 19.21
C PRO A 204 -0.46 7.00 19.02
N GLU A 205 -0.68 7.55 17.82
CA GLU A 205 -1.83 8.38 17.50
C GLU A 205 -3.13 7.56 17.45
N LYS A 206 -4.25 8.26 17.28
CA LYS A 206 -5.55 7.65 17.01
C LYS A 206 -5.88 7.76 15.53
N ALA A 207 -6.55 6.75 15.01
CA ALA A 207 -7.15 6.86 13.67
C ALA A 207 -8.12 8.05 13.65
N PRO A 208 -8.05 8.93 12.64
CA PRO A 208 -9.03 10.00 12.47
C PRO A 208 -10.46 9.45 12.36
N ALA A 209 -11.44 10.16 12.92
CA ALA A 209 -12.84 9.71 12.95
C ALA A 209 -13.43 9.49 11.54
N ASP A 210 -12.97 10.24 10.57
CA ASP A 210 -13.40 10.19 9.18
C ASP A 210 -12.54 9.25 8.29
N PHE A 211 -11.53 8.57 8.88
CA PHE A 211 -10.63 7.69 8.13
C PHE A 211 -11.37 6.57 7.40
N ALA A 212 -12.48 6.07 7.96
CA ALA A 212 -13.27 5.04 7.33
C ALA A 212 -13.69 5.42 5.90
N LEU A 213 -14.09 6.68 5.67
CA LEU A 213 -14.51 7.18 4.35
C LEU A 213 -13.38 7.93 3.65
N ARG A 214 -12.85 9.00 4.23
CA ARG A 214 -11.83 9.82 3.57
C ARG A 214 -10.51 9.12 3.36
N GLY A 215 -10.08 8.29 4.32
CA GLY A 215 -8.83 7.50 4.23
C GLY A 215 -9.02 6.13 3.57
N GLY A 216 -10.24 5.79 3.14
CA GLY A 216 -10.52 4.53 2.44
C GLY A 216 -10.60 3.30 3.34
N GLY A 217 -10.65 3.47 4.67
CA GLY A 217 -10.68 2.35 5.62
C GLY A 217 -11.84 1.38 5.42
N ILE A 218 -13.00 1.87 4.91
CA ILE A 218 -14.17 1.03 4.63
C ILE A 218 -13.89 -0.03 3.54
N LEU A 219 -12.92 0.19 2.66
CA LEU A 219 -12.54 -0.77 1.62
C LEU A 219 -11.90 -2.03 2.20
N ALA A 220 -11.46 -2.02 3.47
CA ALA A 220 -11.03 -3.21 4.20
C ALA A 220 -12.16 -4.25 4.37
N LEU A 221 -13.43 -3.85 4.25
CA LEU A 221 -14.59 -4.73 4.32
C LEU A 221 -14.91 -5.44 2.99
N LYS A 222 -14.09 -5.25 1.95
CA LYS A 222 -14.21 -5.98 0.69
C LYS A 222 -13.43 -7.31 0.79
N PRO A 223 -14.02 -8.47 0.45
CA PRO A 223 -13.32 -9.77 0.41
C PRO A 223 -12.01 -9.71 -0.37
N LYS A 224 -12.01 -8.96 -1.48
CA LYS A 224 -10.85 -8.75 -2.33
C LYS A 224 -9.66 -8.14 -1.56
N THR A 225 -9.90 -7.20 -0.66
CA THR A 225 -8.82 -6.56 0.12
C THR A 225 -8.07 -7.58 0.96
N PHE A 226 -8.77 -8.50 1.64
CA PHE A 226 -8.14 -9.59 2.38
C PHE A 226 -7.35 -10.52 1.47
N ILE A 227 -7.96 -10.95 0.36
CA ILE A 227 -7.34 -11.90 -0.60
C ILE A 227 -6.05 -11.30 -1.16
N THR A 228 -6.10 -10.04 -1.61
CA THR A 228 -4.94 -9.34 -2.18
C THR A 228 -3.87 -9.07 -1.12
N ALA A 229 -4.24 -8.56 0.06
CA ALA A 229 -3.28 -8.28 1.12
C ALA A 229 -2.56 -9.55 1.60
N SER A 230 -3.27 -10.68 1.70
CA SER A 230 -2.66 -11.96 2.02
C SER A 230 -1.72 -12.45 0.90
N SER A 231 -2.08 -12.25 -0.37
CA SER A 231 -1.19 -12.55 -1.51
C SER A 231 0.06 -11.67 -1.46
N ASP A 232 -0.10 -10.37 -1.31
CA ASP A 232 1.00 -9.40 -1.28
C ASP A 232 1.97 -9.67 -0.12
N LEU A 233 1.46 -10.08 1.06
CA LEU A 233 2.29 -10.47 2.20
C LEU A 233 3.17 -11.68 1.90
N GLN A 234 2.63 -12.70 1.20
CA GLN A 234 3.42 -13.87 0.79
C GLN A 234 4.49 -13.48 -0.23
N GLN A 235 4.13 -12.63 -1.19
CA GLN A 235 5.07 -12.18 -2.22
C GLN A 235 6.15 -11.26 -1.65
N ALA A 236 5.83 -10.43 -0.67
CA ALA A 236 6.85 -9.64 0.02
C ALA A 236 7.94 -10.53 0.63
N LYS A 237 7.56 -11.67 1.24
CA LYS A 237 8.52 -12.64 1.78
C LYS A 237 9.44 -13.23 0.71
N SER A 238 8.94 -13.40 -0.51
CA SER A 238 9.71 -13.97 -1.63
C SER A 238 10.55 -12.92 -2.35
N SER A 239 10.03 -11.70 -2.52
CA SER A 239 10.67 -10.62 -3.29
C SER A 239 11.72 -9.86 -2.49
N MET A 240 11.50 -9.64 -1.18
CA MET A 240 12.38 -8.78 -0.39
C MET A 240 13.86 -9.19 -0.39
N PRO A 241 14.25 -10.48 -0.31
CA PRO A 241 15.65 -10.85 -0.36
C PRO A 241 16.37 -10.33 -1.61
N SER A 242 15.76 -10.47 -2.78
CA SER A 242 16.30 -9.97 -4.06
C SER A 242 16.39 -8.43 -4.07
N ILE A 243 15.39 -7.74 -3.55
CA ILE A 243 15.39 -6.27 -3.45
C ILE A 243 16.50 -5.80 -2.51
N GLU A 244 16.69 -6.48 -1.37
CA GLU A 244 17.73 -6.15 -0.40
C GLU A 244 19.17 -6.32 -0.96
N GLU A 245 19.39 -7.36 -1.76
CA GLU A 245 20.65 -7.57 -2.47
C GLU A 245 20.99 -6.43 -3.43
N GLY A 246 19.97 -5.78 -4.01
CA GLY A 246 20.16 -4.68 -4.95
C GLY A 246 20.47 -3.33 -4.30
N TYR A 247 20.37 -3.15 -2.99
CA TYR A 247 20.52 -1.84 -2.34
C TYR A 247 21.89 -1.18 -2.57
N ALA A 248 22.96 -1.95 -2.48
CA ALA A 248 24.34 -1.43 -2.66
C ALA A 248 24.60 -0.88 -4.07
N GLY A 249 23.85 -1.34 -5.07
CA GLY A 249 23.95 -0.87 -6.47
C GLY A 249 23.04 0.29 -6.80
N MET A 250 22.19 0.74 -5.89
CA MET A 250 21.25 1.83 -6.16
C MET A 250 21.94 3.19 -6.24
N THR A 251 21.68 3.91 -7.32
CA THR A 251 22.16 5.29 -7.55
C THR A 251 21.04 6.32 -7.47
N THR A 252 19.80 5.88 -7.44
CA THR A 252 18.61 6.74 -7.33
C THR A 252 18.62 7.50 -6.01
N PRO A 253 18.52 8.85 -6.02
CA PRO A 253 18.44 9.64 -4.79
C PRO A 253 17.30 9.14 -3.91
N THR A 254 17.61 8.71 -2.70
CA THR A 254 16.65 8.08 -1.79
C THR A 254 16.59 8.83 -0.48
N SER A 255 15.37 9.18 -0.06
CA SER A 255 15.11 9.77 1.24
C SER A 255 14.02 8.99 1.97
N VAL A 256 14.16 8.85 3.27
CA VAL A 256 13.24 8.12 4.15
C VAL A 256 12.74 9.04 5.26
N LEU A 257 11.43 9.08 5.45
CA LEU A 257 10.77 9.64 6.63
C LEU A 257 10.26 8.49 7.50
N PHE A 258 10.64 8.43 8.77
CA PHE A 258 10.20 7.36 9.65
C PHE A 258 9.71 7.89 11.01
N GLY A 259 8.61 7.29 11.50
CA GLY A 259 8.10 7.54 12.84
C GLY A 259 8.87 6.73 13.88
N ARG A 260 9.36 7.39 14.95
CA ARG A 260 10.14 6.71 16.00
C ARG A 260 9.30 5.69 16.78
N GLU A 261 8.00 5.92 16.88
CA GLU A 261 7.05 5.10 17.63
C GLU A 261 6.25 4.13 16.75
N ASP A 262 6.73 3.84 15.52
CA ASP A 262 6.09 2.89 14.61
C ASP A 262 5.96 1.50 15.27
N ARG A 263 4.70 1.01 15.32
CA ARG A 263 4.34 -0.28 15.94
C ARG A 263 4.18 -1.41 14.92
N VAL A 264 4.36 -1.10 13.64
CA VAL A 264 4.21 -2.04 12.52
C VAL A 264 5.56 -2.48 12.00
N LEU A 265 6.45 -1.53 11.76
CA LEU A 265 7.81 -1.75 11.28
C LEU A 265 8.83 -1.14 12.26
N SER A 266 9.95 -1.84 12.46
CA SER A 266 11.05 -1.32 13.26
C SER A 266 11.71 -0.14 12.55
N CYS A 267 11.66 1.04 13.18
CA CYS A 267 12.35 2.24 12.71
C CYS A 267 13.85 1.98 12.56
N LYS A 268 14.44 1.22 13.48
CA LYS A 268 15.86 0.86 13.42
C LYS A 268 16.15 0.05 12.15
N GLN A 269 15.48 -1.09 11.95
CA GLN A 269 15.76 -2.01 10.83
C GLN A 269 15.36 -1.41 9.47
N ASN A 270 14.22 -0.74 9.39
CA ASN A 270 13.67 -0.24 8.13
C ASN A 270 14.03 1.21 7.82
N GLY A 271 14.67 1.91 8.74
CA GLY A 271 15.10 3.30 8.59
C GLY A 271 16.59 3.49 8.88
N GLU A 272 17.03 3.34 10.14
CA GLU A 272 18.41 3.65 10.56
C GLU A 272 19.43 2.74 9.86
N ASP A 273 19.22 1.42 9.88
CA ASP A 273 20.16 0.45 9.28
C ASP A 273 20.23 0.59 7.74
N MET A 274 19.29 1.31 7.11
CA MET A 274 19.30 1.56 5.66
C MET A 274 20.32 2.61 5.22
N THR A 275 20.76 3.49 6.13
CA THR A 275 21.78 4.51 5.82
C THR A 275 23.11 3.90 5.43
N ASP A 276 23.42 2.71 5.91
CA ASP A 276 24.63 1.97 5.59
C ASP A 276 24.48 1.07 4.34
N ARG A 277 23.24 0.84 3.88
CA ARG A 277 22.96 -0.07 2.77
C ARG A 277 22.78 0.64 1.43
N ILE A 278 22.18 1.84 1.44
CA ILE A 278 21.97 2.66 0.24
C ILE A 278 22.83 3.90 0.35
N GLN A 279 23.79 4.04 -0.55
CA GLN A 279 24.72 5.17 -0.55
C GLN A 279 23.98 6.52 -0.70
N GLY A 280 24.22 7.43 0.22
CA GLY A 280 23.64 8.78 0.19
C GLY A 280 22.19 8.86 0.62
N LEU A 281 21.62 7.78 1.17
CA LEU A 281 20.26 7.78 1.73
C LEU A 281 20.16 8.85 2.83
N GLN A 282 19.12 9.66 2.76
CA GLN A 282 18.80 10.67 3.77
C GLN A 282 17.66 10.18 4.66
N LEU A 283 17.91 10.02 5.95
CA LEU A 283 16.90 9.62 6.93
C LEU A 283 16.42 10.82 7.74
N THR A 284 15.12 11.00 7.80
CA THR A 284 14.44 11.96 8.69
C THR A 284 13.59 11.19 9.68
N LEU A 285 13.85 11.37 10.97
CA LEU A 285 13.09 10.75 12.04
C LEU A 285 12.17 11.78 12.70
N VAL A 286 10.90 11.43 12.80
CA VAL A 286 9.87 12.28 13.43
C VAL A 286 9.20 11.54 14.58
N SER A 287 8.54 12.27 15.47
CA SER A 287 7.60 11.67 16.42
C SER A 287 6.36 11.22 15.65
N GLY A 288 5.89 10.02 15.92
CA GLY A 288 4.71 9.44 15.26
C GLY A 288 4.87 7.97 14.95
N GLY A 289 3.75 7.36 14.52
CA GLY A 289 3.64 5.94 14.23
C GLY A 289 3.78 5.61 12.73
N HIS A 290 3.09 4.52 12.33
CA HIS A 290 3.21 4.00 10.97
C HIS A 290 2.48 4.83 9.91
N MET A 291 1.33 5.44 10.27
CA MET A 291 0.45 6.12 9.32
C MET A 291 0.75 7.61 9.16
N LEU A 292 2.04 7.97 9.07
CA LEU A 292 2.49 9.36 8.88
C LEU A 292 1.75 10.11 7.76
N PRO A 293 1.42 9.50 6.59
CA PRO A 293 0.68 10.18 5.53
C PRO A 293 -0.71 10.69 5.96
N VAL A 294 -1.24 10.15 7.07
CA VAL A 294 -2.58 10.46 7.60
C VAL A 294 -2.50 11.20 8.93
N THR A 295 -1.53 10.87 9.79
CA THR A 295 -1.44 11.42 11.15
C THR A 295 -0.48 12.61 11.25
N GLN A 296 0.53 12.67 10.38
CA GLN A 296 1.57 13.70 10.35
C GLN A 296 1.64 14.35 8.96
N ILE A 297 0.47 14.91 8.52
CA ILE A 297 0.29 15.40 7.15
C ILE A 297 1.32 16.50 6.82
N GLU A 298 1.49 17.50 7.68
CA GLU A 298 2.40 18.63 7.43
C GLU A 298 3.85 18.17 7.28
N GLN A 299 4.33 17.31 8.16
CA GLN A 299 5.69 16.76 8.10
C GLN A 299 5.88 15.88 6.85
N SER A 300 4.87 15.08 6.51
CA SER A 300 4.89 14.26 5.30
C SER A 300 4.88 15.13 4.03
N LEU A 301 4.10 16.21 3.99
CA LEU A 301 4.09 17.19 2.89
C LEU A 301 5.46 17.84 2.72
N GLN A 302 6.00 18.44 3.78
CA GLN A 302 7.31 19.09 3.76
C GLN A 302 8.41 18.13 3.30
N PHE A 303 8.38 16.88 3.76
CA PHE A 303 9.33 15.84 3.35
C PHE A 303 9.22 15.57 1.84
N VAL A 304 8.01 15.31 1.32
CA VAL A 304 7.80 15.03 -0.10
C VAL A 304 8.17 16.23 -0.96
N GLU A 305 7.78 17.45 -0.58
CA GLU A 305 8.12 18.68 -1.30
C GLU A 305 9.64 18.90 -1.34
N THR A 306 10.34 18.65 -0.24
CA THR A 306 11.82 18.77 -0.19
C THR A 306 12.49 17.79 -1.16
N VAL A 307 12.05 16.52 -1.17
CA VAL A 307 12.62 15.51 -2.06
C VAL A 307 12.28 15.81 -3.51
N ALA A 308 11.01 16.10 -3.80
CA ALA A 308 10.56 16.40 -5.15
C ALA A 308 11.17 17.69 -5.69
N GLY A 309 11.27 18.74 -4.88
CA GLY A 309 11.89 20.01 -5.27
C GLY A 309 13.36 19.84 -5.67
N LYS A 310 14.14 19.10 -4.86
CA LYS A 310 15.55 18.77 -5.20
C LYS A 310 15.66 17.97 -6.50
N ALA A 311 14.79 16.97 -6.70
CA ALA A 311 14.84 16.07 -7.86
C ALA A 311 14.37 16.73 -9.17
N THR A 312 13.57 17.81 -9.08
CA THR A 312 12.93 18.45 -10.24
C THR A 312 13.45 19.87 -10.51
N GLY A 313 14.31 20.40 -9.64
CA GLY A 313 14.84 21.77 -9.74
C GLY A 313 13.81 22.85 -9.42
N LEU A 314 12.66 22.50 -8.89
CA LEU A 314 11.74 23.46 -8.32
C LEU A 314 12.29 23.90 -6.96
N ALA A 315 12.77 25.16 -6.88
CA ALA A 315 13.19 25.74 -5.61
C ALA A 315 12.02 25.72 -4.62
N SER A 316 12.27 25.18 -3.43
CA SER A 316 11.36 25.21 -2.29
C SER A 316 11.29 26.61 -1.70
#